data_3f61bfe237a4829ab498512ba4c99966
#
_entry.id   3f61bfe237a4829ab498512ba4c99966
#
_cell.length_a   1.000
_cell.length_b   1.000
_cell.length_c   1.000
_cell.angle_alpha   90.00
_cell.angle_beta   90.00
_cell.angle_gamma   90.00
#
_symmetry.space_group_name_H-M   'P 1'
#
loop_
_entity.id
_entity.type
_entity.pdbx_description
1 polymer ?
#
loop_
_entity_poly.entity_id
_entity_poly.type
_entity_poly.pdbx_seq_one_letter_code
_entity_poly.pdbx_strand_id
1 'polypeptide(L)'
;MVDTTFTSEMRTILKSMIGQRLVSLECERLKNTRETYGNLLITTDAQRVELINEEEPTVYFGGTEDISRFTCRRMATGEPFRQFVMGEAPMKYPLLGSVTGVTVVDDHISLPEDQYDIRLSMAVVMHTTEGDIAFLRGWHFDEQITVIRDGDYRNALRPIEQVKSDWAEDGEPITVERLIIAL
;
A
#
# COMPACT_ATOMS: atom_id res chain seq x y z
N MET A 1 11.70 -3.77 17.33
CA MET A 1 10.60 -3.93 16.33
C MET A 1 10.30 -2.58 15.70
N VAL A 2 10.30 -2.51 14.38
CA VAL A 2 9.82 -1.36 13.58
C VAL A 2 8.44 -1.74 13.03
N ASP A 3 7.42 -0.92 13.26
CA ASP A 3 6.06 -1.19 12.79
C ASP A 3 5.58 -0.05 11.88
N THR A 4 5.44 -0.35 10.60
CA THR A 4 4.92 0.56 9.57
C THR A 4 3.60 0.05 8.99
N THR A 5 2.86 -0.79 9.73
CA THR A 5 1.54 -1.26 9.31
C THR A 5 0.47 -0.17 9.45
N PHE A 6 -0.63 -0.33 8.72
CA PHE A 6 -1.78 0.55 8.86
C PHE A 6 -2.29 0.57 10.30
N THR A 7 -2.40 1.76 10.86
CA THR A 7 -2.97 1.97 12.19
C THR A 7 -4.46 1.56 12.25
N SER A 8 -5.00 1.42 13.45
CA SER A 8 -6.44 1.14 13.63
C SER A 8 -7.34 2.22 13.01
N GLU A 9 -6.90 3.48 13.03
CA GLU A 9 -7.63 4.58 12.38
C GLU A 9 -7.62 4.43 10.86
N MET A 10 -6.46 4.16 10.26
CA MET A 10 -6.32 3.92 8.82
C MET A 10 -7.16 2.73 8.36
N ARG A 11 -7.15 1.62 9.11
CA ARG A 11 -8.00 0.45 8.84
C ARG A 11 -9.48 0.81 8.91
N THR A 12 -9.89 1.68 9.84
CA THR A 12 -11.26 2.18 9.94
C THR A 12 -11.64 3.02 8.73
N ILE A 13 -10.73 3.87 8.22
CA ILE A 13 -10.95 4.64 7.00
C ILE A 13 -11.17 3.69 5.81
N LEU A 14 -10.28 2.72 5.62
CA LEU A 14 -10.38 1.74 4.54
C LEU A 14 -11.68 0.92 4.63
N LYS A 15 -12.00 0.41 5.81
CA LYS A 15 -13.24 -0.33 6.07
C LYS A 15 -14.49 0.50 5.75
N SER A 16 -14.46 1.80 6.02
CA SER A 16 -15.60 2.68 5.77
C SER A 16 -15.99 2.83 4.30
N MET A 17 -15.12 2.37 3.37
CA MET A 17 -15.41 2.36 1.94
C MET A 17 -16.34 1.20 1.52
N ILE A 18 -16.50 0.18 2.37
CA ILE A 18 -17.38 -0.97 2.08
C ILE A 18 -18.82 -0.50 1.92
N GLY A 19 -19.46 -0.95 0.85
CA GLY A 19 -20.82 -0.55 0.45
C GLY A 19 -20.87 0.69 -0.44
N GLN A 20 -19.76 1.43 -0.63
CA GLN A 20 -19.73 2.62 -1.45
C GLN A 20 -19.39 2.29 -2.92
N ARG A 21 -19.92 3.10 -3.83
CA ARG A 21 -19.63 2.98 -5.26
C ARG A 21 -18.35 3.72 -5.62
N LEU A 22 -17.43 3.03 -6.28
CA LEU A 22 -16.21 3.64 -6.81
C LEU A 22 -16.54 4.62 -7.95
N VAL A 23 -15.79 5.72 -8.01
CA VAL A 23 -15.93 6.77 -9.03
C VAL A 23 -14.64 6.91 -9.82
N SER A 24 -13.51 7.11 -9.15
CA SER A 24 -12.24 7.32 -9.84
C SER A 24 -11.03 7.04 -8.96
N LEU A 25 -9.93 6.76 -9.66
CA LEU A 25 -8.56 6.81 -9.17
C LEU A 25 -7.88 8.04 -9.78
N GLU A 26 -7.22 8.85 -8.96
CA GLU A 26 -6.38 9.96 -9.42
C GLU A 26 -4.96 9.73 -8.93
N CYS A 27 -3.99 9.78 -9.83
CA CYS A 27 -2.57 9.62 -9.51
C CYS A 27 -1.73 10.23 -10.63
N GLU A 28 -0.43 10.24 -10.51
CA GLU A 28 0.45 10.48 -11.65
C GLU A 28 0.14 9.48 -12.78
N ARG A 29 0.60 9.82 -13.98
CA ARG A 29 0.44 8.93 -15.12
C ARG A 29 1.03 7.55 -14.79
N LEU A 30 0.17 6.53 -14.82
CA LEU A 30 0.60 5.15 -14.59
C LEU A 30 1.65 4.76 -15.62
N LYS A 31 2.88 4.53 -15.17
CA LYS A 31 3.94 3.94 -15.99
C LYS A 31 3.57 2.47 -16.26
N ASN A 32 3.84 2.02 -17.47
CA ASN A 32 3.49 0.65 -17.88
C ASN A 32 2.04 0.27 -17.54
N THR A 33 1.13 1.26 -17.48
CA THR A 33 -0.28 1.10 -17.12
C THR A 33 -0.57 0.67 -15.67
N ARG A 34 0.43 0.53 -14.82
CA ARG A 34 0.27 -0.06 -13.47
C ARG A 34 0.99 0.66 -12.35
N GLU A 35 1.99 1.50 -12.62
CA GLU A 35 2.87 2.04 -11.59
C GLU A 35 2.71 3.55 -11.42
N THR A 36 2.60 4.01 -10.18
CA THR A 36 2.66 5.42 -9.80
C THR A 36 3.58 5.58 -8.59
N TYR A 37 3.90 6.81 -8.21
CA TYR A 37 4.80 7.11 -7.09
C TYR A 37 4.14 8.05 -6.09
N GLY A 38 4.56 7.91 -4.83
CA GLY A 38 4.18 8.77 -3.71
C GLY A 38 2.75 8.55 -3.27
N ASN A 39 1.78 9.08 -4.00
CA ASN A 39 0.39 9.02 -3.56
C ASN A 39 -0.61 8.80 -4.70
N LEU A 40 -1.76 8.31 -4.33
CA LEU A 40 -2.92 8.20 -5.20
C LEU A 40 -4.21 8.47 -4.41
N LEU A 41 -5.25 8.92 -5.11
CA LEU A 41 -6.52 9.28 -4.54
C LEU A 41 -7.63 8.38 -5.08
N ILE A 42 -8.33 7.71 -4.21
CA ILE A 42 -9.52 6.92 -4.50
C ILE A 42 -10.75 7.75 -4.13
N THR A 43 -11.61 7.97 -5.10
CA THR A 43 -12.88 8.67 -4.91
C THR A 43 -14.03 7.67 -5.00
N THR A 44 -14.89 7.69 -4.00
CA THR A 44 -16.19 7.00 -4.00
C THR A 44 -17.33 8.03 -4.11
N ASP A 45 -18.56 7.57 -4.15
CA ASP A 45 -19.73 8.43 -4.09
C ASP A 45 -19.96 9.11 -2.71
N ALA A 46 -19.23 8.68 -1.66
CA ALA A 46 -19.40 9.21 -0.30
C ALA A 46 -18.13 9.86 0.28
N GLN A 47 -16.94 9.49 -0.18
CA GLN A 47 -15.69 10.02 0.38
C GLN A 47 -14.53 9.96 -0.60
N ARG A 48 -13.43 10.60 -0.19
CA ARG A 48 -12.15 10.59 -0.89
C ARG A 48 -11.10 10.07 0.07
N VAL A 49 -10.36 9.05 -0.33
CA VAL A 49 -9.30 8.41 0.48
C VAL A 49 -8.00 8.48 -0.31
N GLU A 50 -7.00 9.09 0.27
CA GLU A 50 -5.65 9.13 -0.26
C GLU A 50 -4.85 7.99 0.33
N LEU A 51 -4.21 7.19 -0.54
CA LEU A 51 -3.15 6.26 -0.16
C LEU A 51 -1.81 6.95 -0.43
N ILE A 52 -0.89 6.83 0.50
CA ILE A 52 0.41 7.51 0.47
C ILE A 52 1.47 6.45 0.74
N ASN A 53 2.49 6.39 -0.11
CA ASN A 53 3.69 5.59 0.09
C ASN A 53 4.89 6.53 0.00
N GLU A 54 5.33 7.02 1.14
CA GLU A 54 6.33 8.09 1.27
C GLU A 54 7.44 7.69 2.21
N GLU A 55 8.66 8.06 1.86
CA GLU A 55 9.82 7.85 2.73
C GLU A 55 9.80 8.80 3.92
N GLU A 56 9.98 8.24 5.10
CA GLU A 56 10.11 8.99 6.35
C GLU A 56 11.35 8.53 7.13
N PRO A 57 12.14 9.48 7.71
CA PRO A 57 13.23 9.12 8.59
C PRO A 57 12.72 8.25 9.76
N THR A 58 13.21 7.03 9.83
CA THR A 58 12.80 6.05 10.83
C THR A 58 14.01 5.51 11.54
N VAL A 59 13.93 5.39 12.88
CA VAL A 59 14.96 4.68 13.64
C VAL A 59 14.86 3.21 13.30
N TYR A 60 15.89 2.71 12.63
CA TYR A 60 15.95 1.39 12.04
C TYR A 60 17.26 0.70 12.46
N PHE A 61 17.16 -0.31 13.28
CA PHE A 61 18.28 -1.18 13.73
C PHE A 61 19.60 -0.47 14.05
N GLY A 62 19.54 0.58 14.87
CA GLY A 62 20.72 1.29 15.38
C GLY A 62 21.17 2.48 14.54
N GLY A 63 20.48 2.78 13.44
CA GLY A 63 20.66 3.96 12.61
C GLY A 63 19.35 4.70 12.36
N THR A 64 19.40 5.73 11.52
CA THR A 64 18.22 6.38 10.95
C THR A 64 18.26 6.16 9.45
N GLU A 65 17.21 5.53 8.92
CA GLU A 65 17.03 5.23 7.51
C GLU A 65 15.72 5.84 7.01
N ASP A 66 15.69 6.23 5.75
CA ASP A 66 14.47 6.67 5.10
C ASP A 66 13.67 5.43 4.66
N ILE A 67 12.59 5.14 5.39
CA ILE A 67 11.73 3.98 5.12
C ILE A 67 10.41 4.47 4.59
N SER A 68 9.99 3.95 3.43
CA SER A 68 8.68 4.29 2.90
C SER A 68 7.57 3.73 3.80
N ARG A 69 6.58 4.55 4.09
CA ARG A 69 5.40 4.19 4.87
C ARG A 69 4.18 4.17 3.98
N PHE A 70 3.52 3.03 3.92
CA PHE A 70 2.25 2.92 3.24
C PHE A 70 1.14 3.31 4.20
N THR A 71 0.52 4.46 3.97
CA THR A 71 -0.47 5.06 4.86
C THR A 71 -1.74 5.41 4.10
N CYS A 72 -2.80 5.78 4.81
CA CYS A 72 -3.99 6.35 4.19
C CYS A 72 -4.63 7.42 5.07
N ARG A 73 -5.30 8.37 4.43
CA ARG A 73 -6.12 9.37 5.11
C ARG A 73 -7.40 9.69 4.33
N ARG A 74 -8.41 10.16 5.03
CA ARG A 74 -9.58 10.75 4.40
C ARG A 74 -9.27 12.20 4.04
N MET A 75 -9.52 12.57 2.79
CA MET A 75 -9.41 13.95 2.35
C MET A 75 -10.68 14.74 2.70
N ALA A 76 -10.53 16.01 3.09
CA ALA A 76 -11.64 16.90 3.31
C ALA A 76 -12.35 17.25 1.98
N THR A 77 -13.61 17.64 2.07
CA THR A 77 -14.38 18.12 0.91
C THR A 77 -13.74 19.38 0.35
N GLY A 78 -13.44 19.37 -0.95
CA GLY A 78 -12.78 20.49 -1.63
C GLY A 78 -11.27 20.57 -1.43
N GLU A 79 -10.67 19.69 -0.65
CA GLU A 79 -9.22 19.61 -0.52
C GLU A 79 -8.61 19.21 -1.87
N PRO A 80 -7.65 19.99 -2.41
CA PRO A 80 -7.01 19.63 -3.67
C PRO A 80 -6.09 18.42 -3.47
N PHE A 81 -6.18 17.46 -4.39
CA PHE A 81 -5.19 16.39 -4.47
C PHE A 81 -3.87 16.98 -4.97
N ARG A 82 -2.81 16.79 -4.23
CA ARG A 82 -1.47 17.26 -4.56
C ARG A 82 -0.57 16.08 -4.75
N GLN A 83 0.11 16.05 -5.87
CA GLN A 83 1.09 15.03 -6.16
C GLN A 83 2.43 15.33 -5.52
N PHE A 84 3.12 14.25 -5.19
CA PHE A 84 4.40 14.25 -4.51
C PHE A 84 5.56 14.57 -5.43
N VAL A 85 5.66 13.88 -6.56
CA VAL A 85 6.96 13.65 -7.16
C VAL A 85 7.30 14.59 -8.31
N MET A 86 6.47 14.89 -9.25
CA MET A 86 6.92 15.54 -10.48
C MET A 86 6.20 16.86 -10.82
N GLY A 87 5.21 17.25 -10.05
CA GLY A 87 4.44 18.49 -10.32
C GLY A 87 3.59 18.43 -11.58
N GLU A 88 3.43 17.27 -12.20
CA GLU A 88 2.52 17.04 -13.31
C GLU A 88 1.08 17.01 -12.81
N ALA A 89 0.13 17.45 -13.63
CA ALA A 89 -1.28 17.34 -13.29
C ALA A 89 -1.68 15.86 -13.14
N PRO A 90 -2.39 15.47 -12.05
CA PRO A 90 -2.83 14.10 -11.88
C PRO A 90 -3.75 13.66 -13.00
N MET A 91 -3.58 12.42 -13.42
CA MET A 91 -4.49 11.78 -14.34
C MET A 91 -5.62 11.10 -13.57
N LYS A 92 -6.82 11.20 -14.11
CA LYS A 92 -8.01 10.59 -13.54
C LYS A 92 -8.44 9.38 -14.36
N TYR A 93 -8.52 8.25 -13.68
CA TYR A 93 -8.96 6.98 -14.25
C TYR A 93 -10.32 6.62 -13.68
N PRO A 94 -11.34 6.32 -14.51
CA PRO A 94 -12.62 5.86 -14.00
C PRO A 94 -12.47 4.51 -13.32
N LEU A 95 -13.15 4.34 -12.19
CA LEU A 95 -13.31 3.07 -11.50
C LEU A 95 -14.78 2.66 -11.53
N LEU A 96 -15.03 1.36 -11.56
CA LEU A 96 -16.36 0.79 -11.64
C LEU A 96 -16.63 -0.11 -10.43
N GLY A 97 -17.90 -0.39 -10.18
CA GLY A 97 -18.35 -1.31 -9.15
C GLY A 97 -18.53 -0.65 -7.77
N SER A 98 -19.07 -1.44 -6.86
CA SER A 98 -19.22 -1.10 -5.46
C SER A 98 -18.24 -1.93 -4.63
N VAL A 99 -17.65 -1.32 -3.62
CA VAL A 99 -16.73 -2.01 -2.69
C VAL A 99 -17.52 -3.00 -1.85
N THR A 100 -17.21 -4.28 -1.96
CA THR A 100 -17.85 -5.36 -1.20
C THR A 100 -17.04 -5.82 0.00
N GLY A 101 -15.74 -5.49 0.00
CA GLY A 101 -14.82 -5.81 1.09
C GLY A 101 -13.48 -5.11 0.88
N VAL A 102 -12.69 -5.05 1.92
CA VAL A 102 -11.31 -4.56 1.88
C VAL A 102 -10.41 -5.55 2.60
N THR A 103 -9.27 -5.86 1.99
CA THR A 103 -8.23 -6.70 2.59
C THR A 103 -6.95 -5.89 2.68
N VAL A 104 -6.25 -6.02 3.79
CA VAL A 104 -4.88 -5.52 3.98
C VAL A 104 -3.95 -6.71 4.01
N VAL A 105 -2.79 -6.60 3.37
CA VAL A 105 -1.71 -7.59 3.44
C VAL A 105 -0.55 -6.98 4.20
N ASP A 106 -0.16 -7.63 5.29
CA ASP A 106 0.98 -7.24 6.10
C ASP A 106 2.04 -8.34 6.08
N ASP A 107 3.30 -7.95 5.96
CA ASP A 107 4.46 -8.83 6.15
C ASP A 107 5.13 -8.53 7.49
N HIS A 108 5.48 -9.58 8.21
CA HIS A 108 6.33 -9.55 9.39
C HIS A 108 7.62 -10.28 9.06
N ILE A 109 8.73 -9.56 9.12
CA ILE A 109 10.06 -10.04 8.78
C ILE A 109 10.90 -10.00 10.04
N SER A 110 11.45 -11.13 10.44
CA SER A 110 12.30 -11.24 11.63
C SER A 110 13.53 -12.08 11.37
N LEU A 111 14.65 -11.65 11.96
CA LEU A 111 15.88 -12.41 12.04
C LEU A 111 16.08 -12.96 13.45
N PRO A 112 16.86 -14.07 13.60
CA PRO A 112 17.24 -14.57 14.90
C PRO A 112 17.94 -13.51 15.75
N GLU A 113 17.85 -13.66 17.07
CA GLU A 113 18.55 -12.82 18.05
C GLU A 113 18.09 -11.33 18.07
N ASP A 114 16.84 -11.05 17.64
CA ASP A 114 16.26 -9.69 17.63
C ASP A 114 17.05 -8.66 16.79
N GLN A 115 17.90 -9.11 15.88
CA GLN A 115 18.66 -8.22 15.01
C GLN A 115 17.74 -7.40 14.12
N TYR A 116 16.71 -8.04 13.57
CA TYR A 116 15.67 -7.40 12.76
C TYR A 116 14.28 -7.90 13.17
N ASP A 117 13.38 -6.98 13.36
CA ASP A 117 11.96 -7.24 13.60
C ASP A 117 11.14 -6.09 13.04
N ILE A 118 10.63 -6.28 11.80
CA ILE A 118 9.90 -5.24 11.08
C ILE A 118 8.54 -5.75 10.59
N ARG A 119 7.50 -4.93 10.77
CA ARG A 119 6.15 -5.16 10.24
C ARG A 119 5.81 -4.09 9.21
N LEU A 120 5.31 -4.53 8.06
CA LEU A 120 5.06 -3.68 6.89
C LEU A 120 3.68 -3.96 6.32
N SER A 121 2.88 -2.93 6.06
CA SER A 121 1.72 -3.10 5.18
C SER A 121 2.19 -3.11 3.72
N MET A 122 1.91 -4.20 3.02
CA MET A 122 2.37 -4.46 1.66
C MET A 122 1.30 -4.18 0.61
N ALA A 123 0.03 -4.31 0.96
CA ALA A 123 -1.06 -4.07 0.01
C ALA A 123 -2.37 -3.68 0.68
N VAL A 124 -3.17 -2.93 -0.08
CA VAL A 124 -4.60 -2.74 0.13
C VAL A 124 -5.33 -3.32 -1.07
N VAL A 125 -6.29 -4.22 -0.84
CA VAL A 125 -7.13 -4.83 -1.86
C VAL A 125 -8.57 -4.45 -1.63
N MET A 126 -9.18 -3.81 -2.62
CA MET A 126 -10.62 -3.52 -2.64
C MET A 126 -11.31 -4.59 -3.45
N HIS A 127 -12.10 -5.42 -2.80
CA HIS A 127 -13.01 -6.34 -3.48
C HIS A 127 -14.21 -5.54 -3.98
N THR A 128 -14.56 -5.67 -5.25
CA THR A 128 -15.67 -4.94 -5.84
C THR A 128 -16.60 -5.87 -6.60
N THR A 129 -17.78 -5.35 -6.98
CA THR A 129 -18.74 -6.09 -7.82
C THR A 129 -18.19 -6.37 -9.23
N GLU A 130 -17.15 -5.66 -9.66
CA GLU A 130 -16.54 -5.77 -11.00
C GLU A 130 -15.17 -6.48 -10.98
N GLY A 131 -14.72 -6.94 -9.81
CA GLY A 131 -13.42 -7.56 -9.61
C GLY A 131 -12.58 -6.84 -8.58
N ASP A 132 -11.40 -7.37 -8.32
CA ASP A 132 -10.49 -6.81 -7.32
C ASP A 132 -9.66 -5.65 -7.89
N ILE A 133 -9.47 -4.62 -7.06
CA ILE A 133 -8.52 -3.55 -7.32
C ILE A 133 -7.52 -3.57 -6.18
N ALA A 134 -6.24 -3.75 -6.50
CA ALA A 134 -5.20 -3.81 -5.48
C ALA A 134 -4.14 -2.71 -5.69
N PHE A 135 -3.68 -2.19 -4.58
CA PHE A 135 -2.62 -1.21 -4.46
C PHE A 135 -1.50 -1.84 -3.66
N LEU A 136 -0.37 -2.10 -4.33
CA LEU A 136 0.75 -2.83 -3.76
C LEU A 136 1.96 -1.92 -3.66
N ARG A 137 2.65 -2.01 -2.55
CA ARG A 137 3.98 -1.47 -2.35
C ARG A 137 5.02 -2.50 -2.82
N GLY A 138 6.06 -2.03 -3.52
CA GLY A 138 7.12 -2.91 -4.04
C GLY A 138 8.14 -3.32 -2.97
N TRP A 139 8.72 -2.33 -2.31
CA TRP A 139 9.81 -2.48 -1.35
C TRP A 139 9.72 -1.40 -0.26
N HIS A 140 10.34 -1.58 0.89
CA HIS A 140 10.25 -0.62 2.01
C HIS A 140 11.16 0.61 1.88
N PHE A 141 11.99 0.65 0.86
CA PHE A 141 12.78 1.81 0.45
C PHE A 141 12.32 2.36 -0.92
N ASP A 142 11.07 2.15 -1.29
CA ASP A 142 10.55 2.57 -2.59
C ASP A 142 9.16 3.20 -2.40
N GLU A 143 8.98 4.39 -2.94
CA GLU A 143 7.71 5.11 -2.94
C GLU A 143 6.74 4.63 -4.03
N GLN A 144 7.12 3.62 -4.79
CA GLN A 144 6.29 3.08 -5.87
C GLN A 144 5.03 2.41 -5.33
N ILE A 145 3.91 2.67 -5.99
CA ILE A 145 2.64 1.96 -5.81
C ILE A 145 2.28 1.28 -7.11
N THR A 146 2.13 -0.04 -7.08
CA THR A 146 1.62 -0.83 -8.20
C THR A 146 0.10 -0.97 -8.09
N VAL A 147 -0.62 -0.58 -9.14
CA VAL A 147 -2.08 -0.65 -9.23
C VAL A 147 -2.48 -1.85 -10.09
N ILE A 148 -3.15 -2.83 -9.52
CA ILE A 148 -3.70 -4.00 -10.22
C ILE A 148 -5.20 -3.82 -10.33
N ARG A 149 -5.74 -3.77 -11.55
CA ARG A 149 -7.17 -3.63 -11.82
C ARG A 149 -7.78 -4.87 -12.47
N ASP A 150 -6.93 -5.68 -13.08
CA ASP A 150 -7.31 -6.91 -13.77
C ASP A 150 -6.31 -8.00 -13.39
N GLY A 151 -6.78 -9.06 -12.75
CA GLY A 151 -5.95 -10.19 -12.38
C GLY A 151 -5.85 -10.45 -10.88
N ASP A 152 -5.19 -11.54 -10.54
CA ASP A 152 -4.98 -11.92 -9.15
C ASP A 152 -3.80 -11.12 -8.57
N TYR A 153 -4.09 -10.24 -7.62
CA TYR A 153 -3.09 -9.44 -6.91
C TYR A 153 -2.03 -10.29 -6.19
N ARG A 154 -2.38 -11.54 -5.83
CA ARG A 154 -1.44 -12.45 -5.16
C ARG A 154 -0.23 -12.78 -6.03
N ASN A 155 -0.43 -12.81 -7.35
CA ASN A 155 0.65 -13.03 -8.31
C ASN A 155 1.56 -11.79 -8.48
N ALA A 156 1.09 -10.63 -8.07
CA ALA A 156 1.86 -9.38 -8.10
C ALA A 156 2.55 -9.08 -6.76
N LEU A 157 2.13 -9.72 -5.68
CA LEU A 157 2.86 -9.66 -4.42
C LEU A 157 4.21 -10.37 -4.57
N ARG A 158 5.25 -9.76 -4.03
CA ARG A 158 6.57 -10.37 -3.99
C ARG A 158 6.49 -11.72 -3.29
N PRO A 159 6.97 -12.82 -3.89
CA PRO A 159 6.95 -14.15 -3.26
C PRO A 159 7.72 -14.14 -1.94
N ILE A 160 7.23 -14.86 -0.93
CA ILE A 160 7.88 -14.94 0.40
C ILE A 160 9.33 -15.38 0.29
N GLU A 161 9.64 -16.35 -0.56
CA GLU A 161 11.02 -16.83 -0.75
C GLU A 161 11.92 -15.75 -1.39
N GLN A 162 11.36 -14.88 -2.23
CA GLN A 162 12.09 -13.73 -2.75
C GLN A 162 12.32 -12.69 -1.65
N VAL A 163 11.33 -12.41 -0.81
CA VAL A 163 11.50 -11.51 0.35
C VAL A 163 12.58 -12.03 1.27
N LYS A 164 12.59 -13.33 1.59
CA LYS A 164 13.65 -13.94 2.38
C LYS A 164 15.03 -13.77 1.73
N SER A 165 15.12 -14.03 0.42
CA SER A 165 16.39 -13.88 -0.32
C SER A 165 16.90 -12.45 -0.32
N ASP A 166 16.00 -11.47 -0.41
CA ASP A 166 16.36 -10.05 -0.46
C ASP A 166 16.85 -9.52 0.90
N TRP A 167 16.41 -10.15 1.99
CA TRP A 167 16.81 -9.81 3.35
C TRP A 167 17.95 -10.67 3.89
N ALA A 168 18.27 -11.79 3.21
CA ALA A 168 19.31 -12.70 3.66
C ALA A 168 20.69 -12.06 3.42
N GLU A 169 21.29 -11.56 4.48
CA GLU A 169 22.71 -11.28 4.54
C GLU A 169 23.43 -12.50 5.11
N ASP A 170 24.48 -12.97 4.44
CA ASP A 170 25.42 -14.01 4.92
C ASP A 170 24.80 -15.37 5.36
N GLY A 171 23.63 -15.72 4.83
CA GLY A 171 23.03 -17.05 5.05
C GLY A 171 22.31 -17.23 6.38
N GLU A 172 22.00 -16.16 7.10
CA GLU A 172 21.17 -16.24 8.30
C GLU A 172 19.71 -16.59 7.98
N PRO A 173 19.04 -17.42 8.80
CA PRO A 173 17.67 -17.82 8.55
C PRO A 173 16.72 -16.65 8.84
N ILE A 174 16.00 -16.20 7.82
CA ILE A 174 14.99 -15.15 7.94
C ILE A 174 13.60 -15.78 7.99
N THR A 175 12.79 -15.32 8.92
CA THR A 175 11.37 -15.66 8.98
C THR A 175 10.55 -14.56 8.36
N VAL A 176 9.67 -14.91 7.43
CA VAL A 176 8.68 -13.99 6.82
C VAL A 176 7.30 -14.60 7.01
N GLU A 177 6.46 -13.90 7.74
CA GLU A 177 5.06 -14.24 7.93
C GLU A 177 4.19 -13.21 7.20
N ARG A 178 3.36 -13.69 6.26
CA ARG A 178 2.39 -12.84 5.55
C ARG A 178 1.00 -13.03 6.12
N LEU A 179 0.40 -11.94 6.58
CA LEU A 179 -0.95 -11.89 7.12
C LEU A 179 -1.89 -11.25 6.10
N ILE A 180 -2.98 -11.93 5.79
CA ILE A 180 -4.07 -11.42 4.94
C ILE A 180 -5.25 -11.11 5.84
N ILE A 181 -5.56 -9.84 6.01
CA ILE A 181 -6.48 -9.33 7.02
C ILE A 181 -7.70 -8.73 6.32
N ALA A 182 -8.87 -9.38 6.43
CA ALA A 182 -10.14 -8.79 6.00
C ALA A 182 -10.61 -7.75 7.03
N LEU A 183 -11.02 -6.56 6.57
CA LEU A 183 -11.49 -5.45 7.41
C LEU A 183 -13.01 -5.44 7.62
#